data_d6044d1c51a4e2f977d0be5fee87b429
#
_entry.id   d6044d1c51a4e2f977d0be5fee87b429
#
_cell.length_a   1.000
_cell.length_b   1.000
_cell.length_c   1.000
_cell.angle_alpha   90.00
_cell.angle_beta   90.00
_cell.angle_gamma   90.00
#
_symmetry.space_group_name_H-M   'P 1'
#
loop_
_entity.id
_entity.type
_entity.pdbx_description
1 polymer ?
#
loop_
_entity_poly.entity_id
_entity_poly.type
_entity_poly.pdbx_seq_one_letter_code
_entity_poly.pdbx_strand_id
1 'polypeptide(L)'
;MTTLNSELLIDSKILRENISYIKSKLENQTNFMSVIKSDAYGHNLELIIKDIDDISDGYGVVRIEEAIKIRKLSDKKILLMQGVYTDADYQLARENNLDLVVHNNDQFSLIRKHNNFNNLWLKVNTGMNRLGLEIDEFEDIYENFLKNINFTLMTHLSSSNDKKSKHNAKQFRLFEELVSKLHSNVSLSIANTGCIMNFPDKCFDWVRCGIGIYGGYLDDENLKTAMTLRSPIVNIRKIKAGEGVGYDARAVSKKEMKIASVYLGYADGLPVTIKAVSYTHLTLPTTML
;
A
#
# COMPACT_ATOMS: atom_id res chain seq x y z
N MET A 1 19.90 4.08 -32.88
CA MET A 1 18.48 4.06 -33.31
C MET A 1 17.65 4.03 -32.04
N THR A 2 16.92 5.08 -31.77
CA THR A 2 15.95 5.08 -30.65
C THR A 2 14.73 4.27 -31.07
N THR A 3 14.49 3.14 -30.43
CA THR A 3 13.27 2.36 -30.62
C THR A 3 12.08 3.14 -30.08
N LEU A 4 10.92 3.04 -30.74
CA LEU A 4 9.68 3.65 -30.27
C LEU A 4 9.18 2.83 -29.07
N ASN A 5 9.14 3.43 -27.86
CA ASN A 5 8.74 2.75 -26.63
C ASN A 5 7.76 3.59 -25.82
N SER A 6 6.89 2.91 -25.12
CA SER A 6 6.15 3.51 -24.00
C SER A 6 7.04 3.52 -22.75
N GLU A 7 6.88 4.52 -21.92
CA GLU A 7 7.74 4.77 -20.75
C GLU A 7 6.89 4.96 -19.50
N LEU A 8 7.34 4.35 -18.41
CA LEU A 8 6.83 4.61 -17.08
C LEU A 8 7.87 5.45 -16.33
N LEU A 9 7.54 6.70 -16.05
CA LEU A 9 8.40 7.64 -15.34
C LEU A 9 7.99 7.69 -13.87
N ILE A 10 8.95 7.50 -12.98
CA ILE A 10 8.76 7.60 -11.53
C ILE A 10 9.54 8.82 -11.03
N ASP A 11 8.84 9.73 -10.38
CA ASP A 11 9.45 10.92 -9.76
C ASP A 11 9.59 10.65 -8.24
N SER A 12 10.79 10.28 -7.84
CA SER A 12 11.11 9.98 -6.43
C SER A 12 11.05 11.23 -5.53
N LYS A 13 11.23 12.42 -6.08
CA LYS A 13 11.06 13.67 -5.33
C LYS A 13 9.60 13.84 -4.88
N ILE A 14 8.65 13.53 -5.76
CA ILE A 14 7.21 13.54 -5.41
C ILE A 14 6.92 12.53 -4.31
N LEU A 15 7.51 11.32 -4.36
CA LEU A 15 7.35 10.33 -3.28
C LEU A 15 7.83 10.90 -1.94
N ARG A 16 8.99 11.54 -1.92
CA ARG A 16 9.53 12.17 -0.71
C ARG A 16 8.64 13.33 -0.21
N GLU A 17 8.16 14.18 -1.10
CA GLU A 17 7.24 15.27 -0.77
C GLU A 17 5.94 14.73 -0.14
N ASN A 18 5.36 13.69 -0.73
CA ASN A 18 4.17 13.03 -0.20
C ASN A 18 4.42 12.43 1.20
N ILE A 19 5.51 11.68 1.39
CA ILE A 19 5.88 11.11 2.70
C ILE A 19 6.06 12.22 3.72
N SER A 20 6.81 13.27 3.40
CA SER A 20 7.07 14.39 4.30
C SER A 20 5.77 15.11 4.69
N TYR A 21 4.88 15.33 3.72
CA TYR A 21 3.58 15.91 3.99
C TYR A 21 2.72 15.05 4.89
N ILE A 22 2.66 13.73 4.66
CA ILE A 22 1.89 12.82 5.50
C ILE A 22 2.51 12.75 6.91
N LYS A 23 3.83 12.67 7.03
CA LYS A 23 4.54 12.69 8.33
C LYS A 23 4.27 13.98 9.10
N SER A 24 4.09 15.12 8.45
CA SER A 24 3.77 16.38 9.13
C SER A 24 2.43 16.40 9.87
N LYS A 25 1.58 15.40 9.63
CA LYS A 25 0.31 15.22 10.34
C LYS A 25 0.41 14.31 11.57
N LEU A 26 1.57 13.70 11.78
CA LEU A 26 1.81 12.76 12.87
C LEU A 26 2.49 13.47 14.05
N GLU A 27 2.33 12.90 15.23
CA GLU A 27 3.13 13.27 16.39
C GLU A 27 4.58 12.79 16.22
N ASN A 28 5.53 13.50 16.84
CA ASN A 28 6.98 13.24 16.69
C ASN A 28 7.41 11.82 17.11
N GLN A 29 6.61 11.11 17.89
CA GLN A 29 6.93 9.77 18.38
C GLN A 29 6.37 8.65 17.50
N THR A 30 5.51 8.97 16.53
CA THR A 30 4.90 7.96 15.67
C THR A 30 5.85 7.55 14.56
N ASN A 31 6.14 6.24 14.48
CA ASN A 31 6.96 5.66 13.42
C ASN A 31 6.16 5.52 12.12
N PHE A 32 6.79 5.83 11.00
CA PHE A 32 6.19 5.79 9.68
C PHE A 32 6.67 4.59 8.88
N MET A 33 5.76 3.63 8.65
CA MET A 33 6.01 2.47 7.80
C MET A 33 5.54 2.74 6.37
N SER A 34 6.48 2.79 5.44
CA SER A 34 6.19 2.87 4.01
C SER A 34 5.74 1.51 3.49
N VAL A 35 4.47 1.40 3.06
CA VAL A 35 3.94 0.15 2.49
C VAL A 35 4.26 0.11 1.00
N ILE A 36 5.22 -0.75 0.64
CA ILE A 36 5.82 -0.86 -0.70
C ILE A 36 5.63 -2.25 -1.34
N LYS A 37 4.57 -2.94 -0.96
CA LYS A 37 4.17 -4.23 -1.55
C LYS A 37 3.84 -4.10 -3.05
N SER A 38 3.80 -5.24 -3.75
CA SER A 38 3.48 -5.34 -5.18
C SER A 38 4.40 -4.46 -6.03
N ASP A 39 5.71 -4.65 -5.82
CA ASP A 39 6.77 -3.86 -6.44
C ASP A 39 6.55 -2.35 -6.27
N ALA A 40 6.30 -1.96 -5.01
CA ALA A 40 6.00 -0.58 -4.62
C ALA A 40 4.78 0.00 -5.39
N TYR A 41 3.68 -0.76 -5.43
CA TYR A 41 2.50 -0.39 -6.22
C TYR A 41 2.82 -0.13 -7.70
N GLY A 42 3.77 -0.88 -8.25
CA GLY A 42 4.23 -0.75 -9.62
C GLY A 42 5.27 0.35 -9.86
N HIS A 43 5.79 0.99 -8.80
CA HIS A 43 6.80 2.06 -8.91
C HIS A 43 8.23 1.54 -8.90
N ASN A 44 8.46 0.25 -8.95
CA ASN A 44 9.75 -0.42 -8.84
C ASN A 44 10.40 -0.23 -7.46
N LEU A 45 10.27 -1.24 -6.65
CA LEU A 45 10.72 -1.27 -5.25
C LEU A 45 12.23 -0.94 -5.10
N GLU A 46 13.08 -1.49 -5.96
CA GLU A 46 14.53 -1.28 -5.87
C GLU A 46 14.92 0.16 -6.26
N LEU A 47 14.13 0.79 -7.14
CA LEU A 47 14.34 2.17 -7.55
C LEU A 47 14.00 3.13 -6.40
N ILE A 48 12.83 2.95 -5.77
CA ILE A 48 12.34 3.94 -4.82
C ILE A 48 12.96 3.84 -3.42
N ILE A 49 13.41 2.66 -2.98
CA ILE A 49 13.97 2.49 -1.62
C ILE A 49 15.11 3.45 -1.37
N LYS A 50 16.05 3.58 -2.31
CA LYS A 50 17.22 4.45 -2.17
C LYS A 50 16.84 5.91 -1.90
N ASP A 51 15.69 6.32 -2.41
CA ASP A 51 15.24 7.71 -2.32
C ASP A 51 14.34 7.98 -1.11
N ILE A 52 13.82 6.94 -0.44
CA ILE A 52 12.90 7.09 0.70
C ILE A 52 13.41 6.47 2.01
N ASP A 53 14.60 5.84 2.01
CA ASP A 53 15.10 5.10 3.18
C ASP A 53 15.39 6.02 4.38
N ASP A 54 15.95 7.19 4.14
CA ASP A 54 16.27 8.17 5.18
C ASP A 54 15.04 8.80 5.85
N ILE A 55 13.87 8.77 5.18
CA ILE A 55 12.62 9.37 5.68
C ILE A 55 11.58 8.34 6.12
N SER A 56 11.81 7.04 5.86
CA SER A 56 10.97 5.93 6.32
C SER A 56 11.54 5.32 7.61
N ASP A 57 10.69 4.91 8.54
CA ASP A 57 11.12 4.23 9.78
C ASP A 57 11.04 2.71 9.63
N GLY A 58 10.36 2.23 8.60
CA GLY A 58 10.27 0.82 8.23
C GLY A 58 9.48 0.61 6.94
N TYR A 59 9.43 -0.63 6.51
CA TYR A 59 8.76 -1.04 5.27
C TYR A 59 7.73 -2.14 5.51
N GLY A 60 6.59 -2.06 4.83
CA GLY A 60 5.56 -3.09 4.85
C GLY A 60 5.38 -3.74 3.49
N VAL A 61 5.53 -5.07 3.44
CA VAL A 61 5.34 -5.88 2.22
C VAL A 61 4.47 -7.10 2.50
N VAL A 62 4.11 -7.84 1.45
CA VAL A 62 3.26 -9.02 1.56
C VAL A 62 4.03 -10.30 1.27
N ARG A 63 4.96 -10.26 0.32
CA ARG A 63 5.72 -11.43 -0.12
C ARG A 63 7.12 -11.43 0.49
N ILE A 64 7.59 -12.61 0.86
CA ILE A 64 8.91 -12.77 1.48
C ILE A 64 10.04 -12.39 0.51
N GLU A 65 9.85 -12.62 -0.78
CA GLU A 65 10.81 -12.25 -1.81
C GLU A 65 10.98 -10.72 -1.91
N GLU A 66 9.90 -9.95 -1.72
CA GLU A 66 9.96 -8.49 -1.62
C GLU A 66 10.76 -8.07 -0.39
N ALA A 67 10.49 -8.70 0.76
CA ALA A 67 11.19 -8.41 2.01
C ALA A 67 12.71 -8.68 1.90
N ILE A 68 13.09 -9.79 1.26
CA ILE A 68 14.52 -10.14 1.03
C ILE A 68 15.19 -9.12 0.09
N LYS A 69 14.49 -8.63 -0.94
CA LYS A 69 15.03 -7.56 -1.80
C LYS A 69 15.27 -6.28 -1.02
N ILE A 70 14.30 -5.88 -0.17
CA ILE A 70 14.42 -4.69 0.67
C ILE A 70 15.59 -4.83 1.63
N ARG A 71 15.75 -5.98 2.28
CA ARG A 71 16.81 -6.22 3.25
C ARG A 71 18.22 -6.03 2.67
N LYS A 72 18.41 -6.29 1.39
CA LYS A 72 19.67 -6.02 0.68
C LYS A 72 19.96 -4.53 0.49
N LEU A 73 18.97 -3.67 0.65
CA LEU A 73 19.04 -2.23 0.37
C LEU A 73 18.84 -1.37 1.62
N SER A 74 18.31 -1.95 2.72
CA SER A 74 17.95 -1.22 3.93
C SER A 74 18.04 -2.10 5.19
N ASP A 75 18.55 -1.53 6.27
CA ASP A 75 18.60 -2.13 7.61
C ASP A 75 17.35 -1.80 8.44
N LYS A 76 16.41 -1.04 7.90
CA LYS A 76 15.17 -0.65 8.56
C LYS A 76 14.30 -1.86 8.90
N LYS A 77 13.32 -1.65 9.79
CA LYS A 77 12.30 -2.65 10.12
C LYS A 77 11.52 -3.03 8.86
N ILE A 78 11.34 -4.34 8.62
CA ILE A 78 10.56 -4.85 7.49
C ILE A 78 9.46 -5.74 8.01
N LEU A 79 8.20 -5.35 7.81
CA LEU A 79 7.03 -6.09 8.23
C LEU A 79 6.48 -6.94 7.08
N LEU A 80 6.48 -8.27 7.28
CA LEU A 80 5.78 -9.20 6.42
C LEU A 80 4.29 -9.24 6.82
N MET A 81 3.46 -8.45 6.13
CA MET A 81 2.06 -8.15 6.55
C MET A 81 1.08 -9.33 6.46
N GLN A 82 1.45 -10.42 5.79
CA GLN A 82 0.70 -11.68 5.79
C GLN A 82 1.34 -12.75 6.68
N GLY A 83 2.49 -12.46 7.28
CA GLY A 83 3.25 -13.42 8.05
C GLY A 83 3.82 -14.56 7.19
N VAL A 84 4.06 -15.70 7.84
CA VAL A 84 4.63 -16.91 7.23
C VAL A 84 3.70 -18.10 7.44
N TYR A 85 3.76 -19.09 6.54
CA TYR A 85 2.87 -20.25 6.55
C TYR A 85 3.59 -21.59 6.65
N THR A 86 4.92 -21.59 6.45
CA THR A 86 5.76 -22.80 6.49
C THR A 86 6.98 -22.60 7.38
N ASP A 87 7.56 -23.69 7.85
CA ASP A 87 8.85 -23.64 8.57
C ASP A 87 9.96 -23.02 7.71
N ALA A 88 9.96 -23.28 6.41
CA ALA A 88 10.95 -22.72 5.50
C ALA A 88 10.83 -21.19 5.40
N ASP A 89 9.63 -20.66 5.25
CA ASP A 89 9.38 -19.21 5.23
C ASP A 89 9.75 -18.58 6.58
N TYR A 90 9.45 -19.28 7.69
CA TYR A 90 9.84 -18.82 9.02
C TYR A 90 11.37 -18.67 9.14
N GLN A 91 12.13 -19.67 8.71
CA GLN A 91 13.60 -19.61 8.74
C GLN A 91 14.12 -18.46 7.87
N LEU A 92 13.63 -18.33 6.64
CA LEU A 92 14.00 -17.22 5.76
C LEU A 92 13.69 -15.85 6.39
N ALA A 93 12.54 -15.72 7.05
CA ALA A 93 12.17 -14.50 7.73
C ALA A 93 13.11 -14.18 8.91
N ARG A 94 13.53 -15.20 9.65
CA ARG A 94 14.50 -15.06 10.76
C ARG A 94 15.88 -14.66 10.27
N GLU A 95 16.38 -15.32 9.24
CA GLU A 95 17.69 -15.03 8.62
C GLU A 95 17.76 -13.58 8.09
N ASN A 96 16.63 -13.04 7.65
CA ASN A 96 16.51 -11.68 7.13
C ASN A 96 16.02 -10.66 8.17
N ASN A 97 15.91 -11.03 9.46
CA ASN A 97 15.44 -10.17 10.55
C ASN A 97 14.13 -9.45 10.20
N LEU A 98 13.11 -10.20 9.75
CA LEU A 98 11.81 -9.67 9.40
C LEU A 98 10.87 -9.65 10.62
N ASP A 99 10.02 -8.63 10.68
CA ASP A 99 8.86 -8.60 11.56
C ASP A 99 7.73 -9.43 10.95
N LEU A 100 7.05 -10.23 11.76
CA LEU A 100 6.02 -11.15 11.30
C LEU A 100 4.64 -10.80 11.83
N VAL A 101 3.68 -10.66 10.93
CA VAL A 101 2.26 -10.60 11.31
C VAL A 101 1.75 -12.02 11.56
N VAL A 102 1.06 -12.20 12.68
CA VAL A 102 0.23 -13.37 12.97
C VAL A 102 -1.23 -12.95 12.97
N HIS A 103 -2.05 -13.62 12.18
CA HIS A 103 -3.46 -13.29 11.99
C HIS A 103 -4.39 -14.49 12.01
N ASN A 104 -3.88 -15.67 12.34
CA ASN A 104 -4.64 -16.90 12.59
C ASN A 104 -3.87 -17.85 13.52
N ASN A 105 -4.57 -18.86 14.03
CA ASN A 105 -4.03 -19.82 15.00
C ASN A 105 -2.95 -20.75 14.42
N ASP A 106 -2.98 -21.05 13.12
CA ASP A 106 -1.96 -21.89 12.48
C ASP A 106 -0.61 -21.17 12.46
N GLN A 107 -0.60 -19.88 12.11
CA GLN A 107 0.60 -19.06 12.18
C GLN A 107 1.09 -18.90 13.61
N PHE A 108 0.20 -18.69 14.57
CA PHE A 108 0.60 -18.63 15.98
C PHE A 108 1.23 -19.95 16.45
N SER A 109 0.67 -21.09 16.05
CA SER A 109 1.21 -22.42 16.35
C SER A 109 2.59 -22.62 15.75
N LEU A 110 2.84 -22.11 14.54
CA LEU A 110 4.15 -22.13 13.90
C LEU A 110 5.17 -21.28 14.70
N ILE A 111 4.83 -20.06 15.09
CA ILE A 111 5.70 -19.20 15.91
C ILE A 111 6.00 -19.87 17.27
N ARG A 112 4.98 -20.42 17.91
CA ARG A 112 5.09 -21.10 19.21
C ARG A 112 6.00 -22.35 19.14
N LYS A 113 5.93 -23.13 18.06
CA LYS A 113 6.82 -24.28 17.82
C LYS A 113 8.28 -23.88 17.90
N HIS A 114 8.64 -22.71 17.40
CA HIS A 114 10.01 -22.19 17.42
C HIS A 114 10.36 -21.42 18.71
N ASN A 115 9.40 -21.20 19.59
CA ASN A 115 9.56 -20.48 20.87
C ASN A 115 10.31 -19.15 20.74
N ASN A 116 10.04 -18.40 19.67
CA ASN A 116 10.67 -17.12 19.40
C ASN A 116 9.63 -16.07 19.00
N PHE A 117 9.30 -15.20 19.92
CA PHE A 117 8.26 -14.17 19.79
C PHE A 117 8.83 -12.78 19.46
N ASN A 118 10.13 -12.70 19.11
CA ASN A 118 10.73 -11.42 18.72
C ASN A 118 10.14 -10.91 17.41
N ASN A 119 9.95 -9.60 17.31
CA ASN A 119 9.45 -8.92 16.12
C ASN A 119 8.04 -9.38 15.70
N LEU A 120 7.19 -9.70 16.68
CA LEU A 120 5.84 -10.21 16.45
C LEU A 120 4.83 -9.08 16.37
N TRP A 121 3.98 -9.14 15.36
CA TRP A 121 2.80 -8.30 15.20
C TRP A 121 1.54 -9.15 15.23
N LEU A 122 0.70 -8.98 16.23
CA LEU A 122 -0.58 -9.69 16.31
C LEU A 122 -1.66 -8.85 15.67
N LYS A 123 -2.30 -9.41 14.67
CA LYS A 123 -3.37 -8.74 13.96
C LYS A 123 -4.72 -9.27 14.40
N VAL A 124 -5.59 -8.34 14.86
CA VAL A 124 -6.97 -8.62 15.26
C VAL A 124 -7.97 -8.12 14.22
N ASN A 125 -9.08 -8.83 14.07
CA ASN A 125 -10.20 -8.43 13.23
C ASN A 125 -11.16 -7.55 14.03
N THR A 126 -11.13 -6.25 13.78
CA THR A 126 -12.08 -5.30 14.40
C THR A 126 -13.26 -4.96 13.50
N GLY A 127 -13.41 -5.66 12.36
CA GLY A 127 -14.56 -5.51 11.46
C GLY A 127 -14.25 -5.28 9.99
N MET A 128 -12.99 -5.42 9.56
CA MET A 128 -12.65 -5.44 8.13
C MET A 128 -12.93 -6.81 7.48
N ASN A 129 -12.94 -7.90 8.27
CA ASN A 129 -13.30 -9.27 7.87
C ASN A 129 -12.46 -9.81 6.68
N ARG A 130 -11.16 -9.50 6.69
CA ARG A 130 -10.23 -9.99 5.66
C ARG A 130 -9.14 -10.88 6.25
N LEU A 131 -8.45 -10.42 7.27
CA LEU A 131 -7.41 -11.11 8.02
C LEU A 131 -7.41 -10.58 9.45
N GLY A 132 -7.07 -11.41 10.41
CA GLY A 132 -6.97 -11.08 11.82
C GLY A 132 -7.57 -12.16 12.67
N LEU A 133 -6.98 -12.41 13.83
CA LEU A 133 -7.56 -13.24 14.89
C LEU A 133 -8.91 -12.63 15.30
N GLU A 134 -9.87 -13.48 15.61
CA GLU A 134 -11.05 -13.01 16.32
C GLU A 134 -10.67 -12.58 17.75
N ILE A 135 -11.51 -11.79 18.39
CA ILE A 135 -11.14 -11.16 19.66
C ILE A 135 -10.88 -12.20 20.76
N ASP A 136 -11.72 -13.23 20.84
CA ASP A 136 -11.59 -14.34 21.79
C ASP A 136 -10.32 -15.18 21.52
N GLU A 137 -9.99 -15.45 20.27
CA GLU A 137 -8.73 -16.11 19.90
C GLU A 137 -7.51 -15.29 20.32
N PHE A 138 -7.54 -13.98 20.11
CA PHE A 138 -6.48 -13.09 20.54
C PHE A 138 -6.35 -13.06 22.07
N GLU A 139 -7.45 -12.94 22.79
CA GLU A 139 -7.47 -12.91 24.26
C GLU A 139 -6.90 -14.20 24.84
N ASP A 140 -7.25 -15.38 24.29
CA ASP A 140 -6.69 -16.67 24.70
C ASP A 140 -5.16 -16.73 24.47
N ILE A 141 -4.69 -16.31 23.30
CA ILE A 141 -3.26 -16.24 22.99
C ILE A 141 -2.53 -15.27 23.94
N TYR A 142 -3.10 -14.11 24.19
CA TYR A 142 -2.49 -13.11 25.06
C TYR A 142 -2.37 -13.62 26.49
N GLU A 143 -3.46 -14.12 27.05
CA GLU A 143 -3.51 -14.60 28.44
C GLU A 143 -2.56 -15.76 28.70
N ASN A 144 -2.46 -16.71 27.75
CA ASN A 144 -1.70 -17.93 27.97
C ASN A 144 -0.22 -17.82 27.56
N PHE A 145 0.12 -16.89 26.65
CA PHE A 145 1.46 -16.89 26.05
C PHE A 145 2.18 -15.55 26.02
N LEU A 146 1.45 -14.40 26.03
CA LEU A 146 2.05 -13.13 25.64
C LEU A 146 2.02 -12.04 26.72
N LYS A 147 1.50 -12.33 27.91
CA LYS A 147 1.41 -11.34 29.02
C LYS A 147 2.72 -10.63 29.35
N ASN A 148 3.86 -11.29 29.13
CA ASN A 148 5.19 -10.77 29.43
C ASN A 148 6.07 -10.63 28.18
N ILE A 149 5.46 -10.67 26.99
CA ILE A 149 6.15 -10.59 25.72
C ILE A 149 5.84 -9.24 25.07
N ASN A 150 6.87 -8.56 24.60
CA ASN A 150 6.68 -7.35 23.80
C ASN A 150 6.28 -7.72 22.38
N PHE A 151 5.19 -7.18 21.90
CA PHE A 151 4.69 -7.34 20.54
C PHE A 151 4.02 -6.06 20.06
N THR A 152 3.63 -6.01 18.80
CA THR A 152 2.78 -4.93 18.27
C THR A 152 1.37 -5.47 18.05
N LEU A 153 0.36 -4.87 18.71
CA LEU A 153 -1.04 -5.12 18.38
C LEU A 153 -1.45 -4.28 17.18
N MET A 154 -1.99 -4.92 16.16
CA MET A 154 -2.44 -4.20 14.97
C MET A 154 -3.86 -4.60 14.54
N THR A 155 -4.52 -3.67 13.88
CA THR A 155 -5.73 -3.93 13.08
C THR A 155 -5.67 -3.15 11.76
N HIS A 156 -6.72 -3.21 10.96
CA HIS A 156 -6.82 -2.43 9.72
C HIS A 156 -8.22 -1.85 9.55
N LEU A 157 -8.28 -0.55 9.30
CA LEU A 157 -9.54 0.15 9.10
C LEU A 157 -10.10 -0.10 7.70
N SER A 158 -11.38 -0.42 7.62
CA SER A 158 -12.07 -0.71 6.36
C SER A 158 -12.52 0.53 5.61
N SER A 159 -12.80 1.62 6.33
CA SER A 159 -13.53 2.77 5.78
C SER A 159 -12.92 4.12 6.17
N SER A 160 -11.62 4.16 6.53
CA SER A 160 -10.98 5.38 7.03
C SER A 160 -10.91 6.54 6.04
N ASN A 161 -11.07 6.30 4.74
CA ASN A 161 -11.19 7.36 3.73
C ASN A 161 -12.52 8.14 3.87
N ASP A 162 -13.58 7.48 4.31
CA ASP A 162 -14.83 8.15 4.63
C ASP A 162 -14.88 8.52 6.12
N LYS A 163 -14.61 9.79 6.45
CA LYS A 163 -14.62 10.30 7.82
C LYS A 163 -15.96 10.10 8.54
N LYS A 164 -17.08 10.02 7.80
CA LYS A 164 -18.44 9.90 8.35
C LYS A 164 -18.87 8.45 8.55
N SER A 165 -18.10 7.49 8.08
CA SER A 165 -18.47 6.07 8.18
C SER A 165 -18.56 5.61 9.64
N LYS A 166 -19.69 5.06 10.02
CA LYS A 166 -19.92 4.48 11.36
C LYS A 166 -19.01 3.26 11.65
N HIS A 167 -18.47 2.62 10.60
CA HIS A 167 -17.52 1.53 10.76
C HIS A 167 -16.23 1.97 11.47
N ASN A 168 -15.77 3.20 11.23
CA ASN A 168 -14.57 3.72 11.89
C ASN A 168 -14.75 3.74 13.42
N ALA A 169 -15.83 4.35 13.92
CA ALA A 169 -16.10 4.43 15.35
C ALA A 169 -16.21 3.04 16.00
N LYS A 170 -16.83 2.07 15.31
CA LYS A 170 -16.91 0.69 15.80
C LYS A 170 -15.51 0.06 15.90
N GLN A 171 -14.68 0.20 14.87
CA GLN A 171 -13.34 -0.40 14.83
C GLN A 171 -12.41 0.25 15.87
N PHE A 172 -12.47 1.58 16.05
CA PHE A 172 -11.71 2.28 17.09
C PHE A 172 -12.09 1.77 18.47
N ARG A 173 -13.39 1.75 18.79
CA ARG A 173 -13.87 1.29 20.10
C ARG A 173 -13.39 -0.12 20.42
N LEU A 174 -13.56 -1.08 19.50
CA LEU A 174 -13.14 -2.46 19.71
C LEU A 174 -11.61 -2.56 19.90
N PHE A 175 -10.83 -1.77 19.18
CA PHE A 175 -9.39 -1.74 19.34
C PHE A 175 -8.98 -1.16 20.68
N GLU A 176 -9.59 -0.04 21.10
CA GLU A 176 -9.32 0.62 22.39
C GLU A 176 -9.75 -0.26 23.59
N GLU A 177 -10.86 -0.99 23.45
CA GLU A 177 -11.30 -1.98 24.46
C GLU A 177 -10.26 -3.10 24.62
N LEU A 178 -9.66 -3.60 23.54
CA LEU A 178 -8.57 -4.58 23.60
C LEU A 178 -7.32 -3.98 24.24
N VAL A 179 -6.91 -2.79 23.82
CA VAL A 179 -5.73 -2.10 24.34
C VAL A 179 -5.82 -1.90 25.85
N SER A 180 -7.00 -1.59 26.38
CA SER A 180 -7.21 -1.37 27.84
C SER A 180 -6.92 -2.61 28.69
N LYS A 181 -6.86 -3.80 28.10
CA LYS A 181 -6.57 -5.08 28.79
C LYS A 181 -5.09 -5.48 28.72
N LEU A 182 -4.28 -4.75 27.95
CA LEU A 182 -2.89 -5.10 27.69
C LEU A 182 -1.93 -4.45 28.69
N HIS A 183 -0.74 -5.03 28.83
CA HIS A 183 0.35 -4.36 29.56
C HIS A 183 0.91 -3.17 28.77
N SER A 184 1.57 -2.24 29.44
CA SER A 184 1.99 -0.95 28.89
C SER A 184 3.08 -1.02 27.78
N ASN A 185 3.72 -2.17 27.60
CA ASN A 185 4.85 -2.32 26.67
C ASN A 185 4.43 -2.86 25.28
N VAL A 186 3.11 -2.94 25.01
CA VAL A 186 2.61 -3.34 23.71
C VAL A 186 2.54 -2.13 22.80
N SER A 187 3.25 -2.19 21.66
CA SER A 187 3.14 -1.17 20.62
C SER A 187 1.84 -1.32 19.84
N LEU A 188 1.32 -0.22 19.31
CA LEU A 188 0.00 -0.17 18.67
C LEU A 188 0.08 0.30 17.21
N SER A 189 -0.72 -0.31 16.33
CA SER A 189 -0.78 0.07 14.92
C SER A 189 -2.16 -0.15 14.31
N ILE A 190 -2.90 0.91 14.07
CA ILE A 190 -4.22 0.87 13.42
C ILE A 190 -4.24 1.65 12.09
N ALA A 191 -3.47 2.74 12.02
CA ALA A 191 -3.59 3.74 10.98
C ALA A 191 -3.05 3.27 9.61
N ASN A 192 -3.89 3.37 8.60
CA ASN A 192 -3.56 3.40 7.18
C ASN A 192 -3.59 4.86 6.66
N THR A 193 -3.38 5.09 5.36
CA THR A 193 -3.40 6.44 4.77
C THR A 193 -4.64 7.24 5.17
N GLY A 194 -5.84 6.69 4.99
CA GLY A 194 -7.08 7.41 5.31
C GLY A 194 -7.20 7.75 6.81
N CYS A 195 -6.68 6.90 7.69
CA CYS A 195 -6.65 7.20 9.13
C CYS A 195 -5.71 8.35 9.44
N ILE A 196 -4.50 8.35 8.89
CA ILE A 196 -3.55 9.45 9.08
C ILE A 196 -4.15 10.78 8.64
N MET A 197 -4.85 10.80 7.52
CA MET A 197 -5.43 12.01 6.96
C MET A 197 -6.67 12.50 7.69
N ASN A 198 -7.52 11.58 8.19
CA ASN A 198 -8.83 11.91 8.76
C ASN A 198 -8.91 11.82 10.29
N PHE A 199 -8.02 11.05 10.93
CA PHE A 199 -8.03 10.75 12.37
C PHE A 199 -6.60 10.73 12.92
N PRO A 200 -5.84 11.84 12.84
CA PRO A 200 -4.44 11.87 13.28
C PRO A 200 -4.28 11.55 14.77
N ASP A 201 -5.28 11.85 15.59
CA ASP A 201 -5.36 11.48 17.02
C ASP A 201 -5.45 9.97 17.28
N LYS A 202 -5.70 9.16 16.24
CA LYS A 202 -5.71 7.69 16.29
C LYS A 202 -4.44 7.04 15.69
N CYS A 203 -3.40 7.83 15.44
CA CYS A 203 -2.10 7.35 14.98
C CYS A 203 -1.22 7.04 16.19
N PHE A 204 -1.15 5.76 16.55
CA PHE A 204 -0.35 5.28 17.68
C PHE A 204 1.14 5.13 17.32
N ASP A 205 1.83 4.13 17.88
CA ASP A 205 3.28 3.94 17.72
C ASP A 205 3.73 3.73 16.29
N TRP A 206 2.92 3.08 15.47
CA TRP A 206 3.20 2.78 14.06
C TRP A 206 2.02 3.11 13.15
N VAL A 207 2.28 3.90 12.11
CA VAL A 207 1.36 4.05 10.98
C VAL A 207 1.87 3.27 9.76
N ARG A 208 0.95 2.79 8.92
CA ARG A 208 1.26 2.00 7.72
C ARG A 208 0.67 2.69 6.50
N CYS A 209 1.46 3.56 5.90
CA CYS A 209 1.04 4.35 4.74
C CYS A 209 1.36 3.63 3.43
N GLY A 210 0.35 3.41 2.59
CA GLY A 210 0.50 2.83 1.26
C GLY A 210 0.13 3.84 0.18
N ILE A 211 -1.13 3.86 -0.20
CA ILE A 211 -1.61 4.62 -1.37
C ILE A 211 -1.27 6.11 -1.33
N GLY A 212 -1.19 6.72 -0.15
CA GLY A 212 -0.83 8.13 0.01
C GLY A 212 0.58 8.45 -0.45
N ILE A 213 1.55 7.54 -0.26
CA ILE A 213 2.94 7.73 -0.71
C ILE A 213 2.98 8.00 -2.21
N TYR A 214 2.12 7.33 -2.97
CA TYR A 214 2.07 7.36 -4.43
C TYR A 214 1.13 8.43 -5.00
N GLY A 215 0.49 9.24 -4.13
CA GLY A 215 -0.47 10.26 -4.54
C GLY A 215 -1.84 9.72 -4.94
N GLY A 216 -2.15 8.47 -4.57
CA GLY A 216 -3.44 7.86 -4.88
C GLY A 216 -4.56 8.13 -3.85
N TYR A 217 -4.32 8.96 -2.85
CA TYR A 217 -5.35 9.46 -1.95
C TYR A 217 -5.91 10.76 -2.52
N LEU A 218 -7.04 10.66 -3.24
CA LEU A 218 -7.56 11.73 -4.09
C LEU A 218 -8.31 12.84 -3.34
N ASP A 219 -8.58 12.65 -2.05
CA ASP A 219 -9.29 13.63 -1.22
C ASP A 219 -8.40 14.77 -0.70
N ASP A 220 -7.09 14.73 -1.01
CA ASP A 220 -6.13 15.76 -0.63
C ASP A 220 -5.22 16.13 -1.81
N GLU A 221 -5.39 17.34 -2.34
CA GLU A 221 -4.65 17.88 -3.49
C GLU A 221 -3.17 18.16 -3.25
N ASN A 222 -2.72 18.13 -1.97
CA ASN A 222 -1.29 18.22 -1.65
C ASN A 222 -0.52 16.93 -1.96
N LEU A 223 -1.23 15.80 -2.09
CA LEU A 223 -0.65 14.52 -2.49
C LEU A 223 -0.61 14.41 -4.01
N LYS A 224 0.57 14.32 -4.58
CA LYS A 224 0.80 14.33 -6.03
C LYS A 224 1.11 12.93 -6.53
N THR A 225 0.62 12.60 -7.73
CA THR A 225 0.92 11.33 -8.39
C THR A 225 2.40 11.29 -8.80
N ALA A 226 3.12 10.28 -8.30
CA ALA A 226 4.55 10.10 -8.57
C ALA A 226 4.85 9.36 -9.88
N MET A 227 3.84 8.74 -10.49
CA MET A 227 3.95 7.94 -11.71
C MET A 227 3.36 8.67 -12.90
N THR A 228 4.11 8.70 -14.01
CA THR A 228 3.63 9.21 -15.30
C THR A 228 3.84 8.16 -16.39
N LEU A 229 2.76 7.76 -17.06
CA LEU A 229 2.83 6.87 -18.21
C LEU A 229 2.88 7.72 -19.48
N ARG A 230 3.92 7.54 -20.30
CA ARG A 230 4.07 8.18 -21.61
C ARG A 230 4.04 7.14 -22.70
N SER A 231 3.37 7.47 -23.80
CA SER A 231 3.34 6.61 -24.97
C SER A 231 3.34 7.45 -26.25
N PRO A 232 4.12 7.07 -27.26
CA PRO A 232 4.12 7.77 -28.53
C PRO A 232 2.80 7.58 -29.27
N ILE A 233 2.40 8.63 -30.03
CA ILE A 233 1.28 8.53 -30.99
C ILE A 233 1.83 7.89 -32.26
N VAL A 234 1.22 6.78 -32.67
CA VAL A 234 1.62 6.01 -33.87
C VAL A 234 0.75 6.30 -35.07
N ASN A 235 -0.48 6.81 -34.87
CA ASN A 235 -1.38 7.17 -35.96
C ASN A 235 -2.37 8.24 -35.50
N ILE A 236 -2.74 9.16 -36.40
CA ILE A 236 -3.82 10.14 -36.21
C ILE A 236 -4.78 10.01 -37.39
N ARG A 237 -6.09 9.85 -37.13
CA ARG A 237 -7.13 9.73 -38.12
C ARG A 237 -8.28 10.67 -37.83
N LYS A 238 -8.85 11.27 -38.87
CA LYS A 238 -10.15 11.96 -38.78
C LYS A 238 -11.28 10.96 -38.95
N ILE A 239 -12.29 11.08 -38.12
CA ILE A 239 -13.53 10.30 -38.21
C ILE A 239 -14.74 11.23 -38.18
N LYS A 240 -15.82 10.81 -38.85
CA LYS A 240 -17.09 11.55 -38.89
C LYS A 240 -17.97 11.18 -37.67
N ALA A 241 -19.01 11.99 -37.44
CA ALA A 241 -20.06 11.61 -36.50
C ALA A 241 -20.71 10.27 -36.92
N GLY A 242 -20.96 9.40 -35.96
CA GLY A 242 -21.54 8.07 -36.16
C GLY A 242 -20.55 6.97 -36.51
N GLU A 243 -19.25 7.28 -36.74
CA GLU A 243 -18.27 6.23 -37.02
C GLU A 243 -17.81 5.54 -35.74
N GLY A 244 -17.70 4.20 -35.80
CA GLY A 244 -17.23 3.36 -34.72
C GLY A 244 -15.69 3.29 -34.64
N VAL A 245 -15.16 3.12 -33.45
CA VAL A 245 -13.71 3.00 -33.19
C VAL A 245 -13.39 1.64 -32.58
N GLY A 246 -12.42 0.94 -33.16
CA GLY A 246 -11.90 -0.32 -32.68
C GLY A 246 -12.83 -1.52 -32.88
N TYR A 247 -12.53 -2.61 -32.19
CA TYR A 247 -13.31 -3.83 -32.22
C TYR A 247 -14.75 -3.59 -31.78
N ASP A 248 -15.71 -4.17 -32.50
CA ASP A 248 -17.16 -4.12 -32.23
C ASP A 248 -17.74 -2.70 -32.16
N ALA A 249 -17.03 -1.68 -32.69
CA ALA A 249 -17.43 -0.27 -32.61
C ALA A 249 -17.91 0.15 -31.21
N ARG A 250 -17.24 -0.32 -30.17
CA ARG A 250 -17.62 -0.06 -28.75
C ARG A 250 -17.67 1.43 -28.39
N ALA A 251 -16.87 2.25 -29.07
CA ALA A 251 -16.95 3.70 -29.00
C ALA A 251 -17.43 4.24 -30.34
N VAL A 252 -18.48 5.06 -30.33
CA VAL A 252 -19.02 5.70 -31.53
C VAL A 252 -18.86 7.21 -31.37
N SER A 253 -18.30 7.87 -32.39
CA SER A 253 -18.07 9.30 -32.32
C SER A 253 -19.40 10.07 -32.41
N LYS A 254 -19.59 11.07 -31.55
CA LYS A 254 -20.78 11.93 -31.54
C LYS A 254 -20.66 13.15 -32.50
N LYS A 255 -19.46 13.44 -32.95
CA LYS A 255 -19.15 14.57 -33.86
C LYS A 255 -17.91 14.25 -34.67
N GLU A 256 -17.65 15.02 -35.73
CA GLU A 256 -16.37 14.93 -36.42
C GLU A 256 -15.23 15.23 -35.42
N MET A 257 -14.20 14.34 -35.38
CA MET A 257 -13.08 14.45 -34.48
C MET A 257 -11.82 13.81 -35.01
N LYS A 258 -10.67 14.10 -34.43
CA LYS A 258 -9.43 13.35 -34.62
C LYS A 258 -9.31 12.32 -33.50
N ILE A 259 -8.93 11.11 -33.86
CA ILE A 259 -8.52 10.06 -32.95
C ILE A 259 -7.03 9.80 -33.11
N ALA A 260 -6.34 9.48 -32.00
CA ALA A 260 -4.95 9.08 -32.00
C ALA A 260 -4.83 7.62 -31.51
N SER A 261 -4.05 6.82 -32.22
CA SER A 261 -3.61 5.52 -31.72
C SER A 261 -2.24 5.71 -31.05
N VAL A 262 -2.10 5.19 -29.83
CA VAL A 262 -0.87 5.25 -29.06
C VAL A 262 -0.19 3.88 -28.99
N TYR A 263 1.13 3.86 -28.80
CA TYR A 263 1.93 2.63 -28.73
C TYR A 263 1.84 1.96 -27.35
N LEU A 264 0.61 1.73 -26.91
CA LEU A 264 0.28 1.10 -25.63
C LEU A 264 -1.12 0.48 -25.71
N GLY A 265 -1.27 -0.73 -25.24
CA GLY A 265 -2.56 -1.43 -25.31
C GLY A 265 -2.72 -2.52 -24.25
N TYR A 266 -3.71 -3.38 -24.45
CA TYR A 266 -4.00 -4.45 -23.50
C TYR A 266 -2.86 -5.48 -23.37
N ALA A 267 -2.05 -5.65 -24.40
CA ALA A 267 -0.87 -6.51 -24.33
C ALA A 267 0.21 -5.99 -23.37
N ASP A 268 0.17 -4.68 -23.05
CA ASP A 268 1.06 -4.02 -22.11
C ASP A 268 0.47 -3.94 -20.71
N GLY A 269 -0.72 -4.54 -20.48
CA GLY A 269 -1.37 -4.58 -19.16
C GLY A 269 -2.54 -3.61 -18.97
N LEU A 270 -2.94 -2.85 -20.00
CA LEU A 270 -4.14 -2.01 -19.89
C LEU A 270 -5.40 -2.89 -19.87
N PRO A 271 -6.35 -2.66 -18.95
CA PRO A 271 -7.59 -3.43 -18.91
C PRO A 271 -8.42 -3.24 -20.19
N VAL A 272 -8.81 -4.34 -20.84
CA VAL A 272 -9.69 -4.33 -22.04
C VAL A 272 -11.06 -3.69 -21.74
N THR A 273 -11.47 -3.71 -20.48
CA THR A 273 -12.76 -3.20 -20.00
C THR A 273 -12.79 -1.70 -19.72
N ILE A 274 -11.70 -0.96 -19.98
CA ILE A 274 -11.69 0.49 -19.82
C ILE A 274 -12.79 1.07 -20.72
N LYS A 275 -13.78 1.72 -20.09
CA LYS A 275 -14.83 2.44 -20.80
C LYS A 275 -14.25 3.72 -21.41
N ALA A 276 -14.82 4.15 -22.55
CA ALA A 276 -14.45 5.37 -23.28
C ALA A 276 -14.81 6.66 -22.50
N VAL A 277 -14.28 6.82 -21.30
CA VAL A 277 -14.55 7.98 -20.41
C VAL A 277 -13.30 8.43 -19.68
N SER A 278 -12.15 8.36 -20.28
CA SER A 278 -10.96 8.90 -19.63
C SER A 278 -10.68 10.31 -20.11
N TYR A 279 -10.62 11.24 -19.18
CA TYR A 279 -9.93 12.52 -19.39
C TYR A 279 -8.44 12.25 -19.31
N THR A 280 -7.84 11.95 -20.44
CA THR A 280 -6.39 12.05 -20.57
C THR A 280 -6.09 13.45 -21.04
N HIS A 281 -5.30 14.20 -20.30
CA HIS A 281 -4.70 15.42 -20.80
C HIS A 281 -3.66 15.04 -21.85
N LEU A 282 -4.03 15.17 -23.12
CA LEU A 282 -3.08 15.14 -24.23
C LEU A 282 -2.33 16.48 -24.22
N THR A 283 -1.20 16.57 -23.54
CA THR A 283 -0.20 17.60 -23.82
C THR A 283 0.54 17.18 -25.08
N LEU A 284 0.14 17.75 -26.21
CA LEU A 284 0.97 17.70 -27.40
C LEU A 284 2.20 18.59 -27.13
N PRO A 285 3.43 18.07 -27.26
CA PRO A 285 4.59 18.94 -27.25
C PRO A 285 4.43 19.96 -28.39
N THR A 286 4.54 21.24 -28.08
CA THR A 286 4.34 22.38 -29.00
C THR A 286 5.41 22.48 -30.07
N THR A 287 6.27 21.51 -30.23
CA THR A 287 7.34 21.44 -31.22
C THR A 287 7.24 20.14 -32.03
N MET A 288 6.27 20.07 -32.92
CA MET A 288 6.44 19.35 -34.18
C MET A 288 6.21 20.35 -35.32
N LEU A 289 7.28 20.88 -35.75
CA LEU A 289 7.40 21.43 -37.12
C LEU A 289 7.28 20.28 -38.12
#